data_106f54daefa9606ade2723f775319ff2
#
_entry.id   106f54daefa9606ade2723f775319ff2
#
_cell.length_a   1.000
_cell.length_b   1.000
_cell.length_c   1.000
_cell.angle_alpha   90.00
_cell.angle_beta   90.00
_cell.angle_gamma   90.00
#
_symmetry.space_group_name_H-M   'P 1'
#
loop_
_entity.id
_entity.type
_entity.pdbx_description
1 polymer ?
#
loop_
_entity_poly.entity_id
_entity_poly.type
_entity_poly.pdbx_seq_one_letter_code
_entity_poly.pdbx_strand_id
1 'polypeptide(L)'
;MAKVNPKFAEELKKYGSDDFYACFNCGNCTATCSLSTQESSFPREMIRYTTLGLEDEIKASLKPWECYYCGQCSTECPRKASPGELMMSLRRYLTAAYDWTGLSGLLYKSLPLTIIAFVLIFLGVIAFA
;
A
#
# COMPACT_ATOMS: atom_id res chain seq x y z
N MET A 1 19.30 -13.95 -4.32
CA MET A 1 19.73 -12.83 -3.48
C MET A 1 18.64 -11.76 -3.54
N ALA A 2 18.11 -11.31 -2.40
CA ALA A 2 17.11 -10.24 -2.37
C ALA A 2 17.73 -8.94 -2.92
N LYS A 3 17.07 -8.34 -3.91
CA LYS A 3 17.49 -7.06 -4.48
C LYS A 3 16.89 -5.93 -3.65
N VAL A 4 17.73 -5.03 -3.18
CA VAL A 4 17.31 -3.87 -2.39
C VAL A 4 17.19 -2.65 -3.29
N ASN A 5 16.00 -2.01 -3.30
CA ASN A 5 15.76 -0.73 -3.94
C ASN A 5 15.74 0.39 -2.86
N PRO A 6 16.81 1.18 -2.71
CA PRO A 6 16.87 2.21 -1.65
C PRO A 6 15.88 3.36 -1.87
N LYS A 7 15.36 3.54 -3.09
CA LYS A 7 14.38 4.59 -3.43
C LYS A 7 12.93 4.13 -3.27
N PHE A 8 12.71 2.83 -3.03
CA PHE A 8 11.37 2.25 -2.97
C PHE A 8 10.45 2.96 -1.97
N ALA A 9 10.96 3.20 -0.78
CA ALA A 9 10.20 3.88 0.27
C ALA A 9 9.81 5.33 -0.09
N GLU A 10 10.65 6.04 -0.82
CA GLU A 10 10.34 7.38 -1.33
C GLU A 10 9.32 7.33 -2.49
N GLU A 11 9.43 6.32 -3.34
CA GLU A 11 8.47 6.09 -4.41
C GLU A 11 7.08 5.78 -3.85
N LEU A 12 7.01 5.00 -2.77
CA LEU A 12 5.77 4.62 -2.13
C LEU A 12 5.02 5.81 -1.51
N LYS A 13 5.72 6.84 -1.03
CA LYS A 13 5.10 8.10 -0.55
C LYS A 13 4.18 8.75 -1.58
N LYS A 14 4.49 8.62 -2.87
CA LYS A 14 3.66 9.15 -3.95
C LYS A 14 2.28 8.48 -4.04
N TYR A 15 2.11 7.35 -3.37
CA TYR A 15 0.87 6.57 -3.30
C TYR A 15 0.10 6.77 -1.99
N GLY A 16 0.57 7.67 -1.10
CA GLY A 16 -0.20 8.21 0.00
C GLY A 16 0.17 7.73 1.41
N SER A 17 1.33 7.11 1.62
CA SER A 17 1.79 6.74 2.96
C SER A 17 3.23 7.19 3.18
N ASP A 18 3.45 8.00 4.22
CA ASP A 18 4.76 8.49 4.64
C ASP A 18 5.07 8.21 6.12
N ASP A 19 4.06 7.87 6.93
CA ASP A 19 4.19 7.67 8.38
C ASP A 19 4.89 6.37 8.78
N PHE A 20 5.04 5.40 7.87
CA PHE A 20 5.59 4.08 8.18
C PHE A 20 7.03 4.11 8.70
N TYR A 21 7.79 5.16 8.43
CA TYR A 21 9.13 5.37 8.99
C TYR A 21 9.14 5.55 10.52
N ALA A 22 8.04 5.96 11.12
CA ALA A 22 7.92 6.05 12.57
C ALA A 22 7.92 4.67 13.26
N CYS A 23 7.82 3.57 12.50
CA CYS A 23 7.75 2.22 13.02
C CYS A 23 9.09 1.79 13.66
N PHE A 24 9.06 1.46 14.95
CA PHE A 24 10.19 0.86 15.66
C PHE A 24 10.08 -0.66 15.86
N ASN A 25 9.17 -1.28 15.10
CA ASN A 25 9.05 -2.73 14.97
C ASN A 25 8.59 -3.47 16.25
N CYS A 26 7.78 -2.84 17.11
CA CYS A 26 7.35 -3.40 18.40
C CYS A 26 6.48 -4.67 18.32
N GLY A 27 5.79 -4.89 17.17
CA GLY A 27 4.94 -6.06 16.96
C GLY A 27 3.49 -5.92 17.40
N ASN A 28 3.07 -4.80 17.99
CA ASN A 28 1.69 -4.61 18.46
C ASN A 28 0.65 -4.80 17.34
N CYS A 29 0.92 -4.26 16.16
CA CYS A 29 0.08 -4.44 14.97
C CYS A 29 -0.06 -5.91 14.53
N THR A 30 0.99 -6.73 14.74
CA THR A 30 0.96 -8.17 14.46
C THR A 30 0.11 -8.92 15.49
N ALA A 31 0.23 -8.57 16.77
CA ALA A 31 -0.55 -9.20 17.84
C ALA A 31 -2.06 -8.93 17.71
N THR A 32 -2.43 -7.79 17.16
CA THR A 32 -3.82 -7.35 17.01
C THR A 32 -4.47 -7.83 15.69
N CYS A 33 -3.67 -8.17 14.68
CA CYS A 33 -4.19 -8.51 13.36
C CYS A 33 -4.66 -9.96 13.27
N SER A 34 -5.90 -10.17 12.85
CA SER A 34 -6.47 -11.51 12.65
C SER A 34 -5.83 -12.30 11.49
N LEU A 35 -5.12 -11.62 10.59
CA LEU A 35 -4.38 -12.24 9.48
C LEU A 35 -2.95 -12.64 9.88
N SER A 36 -2.52 -12.31 11.09
CA SER A 36 -1.23 -12.72 11.61
C SER A 36 -1.25 -14.18 12.04
N THR A 37 -0.24 -14.94 11.65
CA THR A 37 -0.07 -16.36 12.00
C THR A 37 1.31 -16.57 12.61
N GLN A 38 1.60 -17.77 13.11
CA GLN A 38 2.94 -18.12 13.61
C GLN A 38 4.02 -18.04 12.53
N GLU A 39 3.63 -18.26 11.26
CA GLU A 39 4.53 -18.22 10.11
C GLU A 39 4.62 -16.83 9.45
N SER A 40 3.65 -15.95 9.73
CA SER A 40 3.52 -14.65 9.10
C SER A 40 3.30 -13.54 10.12
N SER A 41 4.27 -12.66 10.27
CA SER A 41 4.18 -11.49 11.17
C SER A 41 3.51 -10.28 10.49
N PHE A 42 2.43 -10.52 9.75
CA PHE A 42 1.63 -9.47 9.12
C PHE A 42 0.96 -8.57 10.18
N PRO A 43 0.85 -7.23 10.01
CA PRO A 43 1.34 -6.40 8.90
C PRO A 43 2.78 -5.90 9.08
N ARG A 44 3.43 -6.18 10.22
CA ARG A 44 4.79 -5.74 10.55
C ARG A 44 5.83 -6.14 9.50
N GLU A 45 5.68 -7.32 8.94
CA GLU A 45 6.56 -7.84 7.89
C GLU A 45 6.56 -6.93 6.65
N MET A 46 5.39 -6.46 6.21
CA MET A 46 5.27 -5.55 5.07
C MET A 46 5.92 -4.20 5.36
N ILE A 47 5.80 -3.67 6.59
CA ILE A 47 6.49 -2.44 6.99
C ILE A 47 8.01 -2.65 6.91
N ARG A 48 8.51 -3.79 7.38
CA ARG A 48 9.95 -4.11 7.29
C ARG A 48 10.43 -4.20 5.85
N TYR A 49 9.72 -4.90 5.00
CA TYR A 49 10.08 -5.01 3.59
C TYR A 49 10.11 -3.64 2.92
N THR A 50 9.15 -2.77 3.23
CA THR A 50 9.11 -1.41 2.73
C THR A 50 10.30 -0.58 3.20
N THR A 51 10.62 -0.60 4.49
CA THR A 51 11.73 0.18 5.06
C THR A 51 13.10 -0.33 4.59
N LEU A 52 13.22 -1.62 4.32
CA LEU A 52 14.45 -2.24 3.79
C LEU A 52 14.56 -2.12 2.25
N GLY A 53 13.51 -1.66 1.57
CA GLY A 53 13.49 -1.55 0.12
C GLY A 53 13.41 -2.90 -0.60
N LEU A 54 12.82 -3.93 0.01
CA LEU A 54 12.63 -5.27 -0.55
C LEU A 54 11.40 -5.31 -1.47
N GLU A 55 11.47 -4.56 -2.54
CA GLU A 55 10.40 -4.36 -3.51
C GLU A 55 9.93 -5.68 -4.14
N ASP A 56 10.89 -6.53 -4.54
CA ASP A 56 10.59 -7.79 -5.21
C ASP A 56 9.84 -8.77 -4.29
N GLU A 57 10.16 -8.77 -2.98
CA GLU A 57 9.45 -9.57 -1.97
C GLU A 57 8.00 -9.09 -1.79
N ILE A 58 7.78 -7.78 -1.83
CA ILE A 58 6.43 -7.20 -1.76
C ILE A 58 5.63 -7.54 -3.02
N LYS A 59 6.23 -7.45 -4.21
CA LYS A 59 5.61 -7.84 -5.48
C LYS A 59 5.23 -9.32 -5.52
N ALA A 60 6.06 -10.18 -4.94
CA ALA A 60 5.80 -11.62 -4.88
C ALA A 60 4.73 -12.00 -3.83
N SER A 61 4.35 -11.08 -2.94
CA SER A 61 3.46 -11.36 -1.81
C SER A 61 2.01 -11.00 -2.11
N LEU A 62 1.08 -11.88 -1.73
CA LEU A 62 -0.37 -11.62 -1.73
C LEU A 62 -0.85 -10.86 -0.49
N LYS A 63 -0.03 -10.77 0.55
CA LYS A 63 -0.41 -10.20 1.86
C LYS A 63 -1.00 -8.79 1.81
N PRO A 64 -0.51 -7.85 0.98
CA PRO A 64 -1.16 -6.55 0.84
C PRO A 64 -2.61 -6.65 0.38
N TRP A 65 -2.95 -7.67 -0.43
CA TRP A 65 -4.30 -7.90 -0.96
C TRP A 65 -5.24 -8.57 0.02
N GLU A 66 -4.73 -9.36 0.94
CA GLU A 66 -5.51 -10.03 1.99
C GLU A 66 -6.03 -9.05 3.06
N CYS A 67 -5.39 -7.89 3.23
CA CYS A 67 -5.78 -6.87 4.21
C CYS A 67 -7.16 -6.28 3.88
N TYR A 68 -8.15 -6.43 4.74
CA TYR A 68 -9.48 -5.83 4.59
C TYR A 68 -9.62 -4.44 5.22
N TYR A 69 -8.52 -3.80 5.59
CA TYR A 69 -8.44 -2.42 6.05
C TYR A 69 -9.34 -2.11 7.27
N CYS A 70 -9.37 -2.97 8.28
CA CYS A 70 -10.14 -2.74 9.50
C CYS A 70 -9.62 -1.58 10.36
N GLY A 71 -8.41 -1.08 10.12
CA GLY A 71 -7.81 0.05 10.84
C GLY A 71 -7.22 -0.26 12.22
N GLN A 72 -7.47 -1.44 12.79
CA GLN A 72 -7.10 -1.78 14.15
C GLN A 72 -5.60 -1.70 14.41
N CYS A 73 -4.77 -2.16 13.47
CA CYS A 73 -3.32 -2.05 13.55
C CYS A 73 -2.79 -0.61 13.57
N SER A 74 -3.52 0.33 12.94
CA SER A 74 -3.17 1.76 12.95
C SER A 74 -3.60 2.43 14.25
N THR A 75 -4.79 2.08 14.78
CA THR A 75 -5.32 2.59 16.04
C THR A 75 -4.44 2.17 17.22
N GLU A 76 -4.03 0.91 17.26
CA GLU A 76 -3.20 0.34 18.33
C GLU A 76 -1.70 0.67 18.18
N CYS A 77 -1.30 1.41 17.15
CA CYS A 77 0.11 1.73 16.92
C CYS A 77 0.59 2.85 17.85
N PRO A 78 1.51 2.59 18.81
CA PRO A 78 1.99 3.60 19.75
C PRO A 78 2.79 4.72 19.07
N ARG A 79 3.31 4.47 17.88
CA ARG A 79 4.10 5.42 17.08
C ARG A 79 3.32 6.06 15.93
N LYS A 80 2.04 5.72 15.77
CA LYS A 80 1.18 6.21 14.67
C LYS A 80 1.79 5.98 13.29
N ALA A 81 2.48 4.85 13.10
CA ALA A 81 3.09 4.48 11.82
C ALA A 81 2.06 4.01 10.77
N SER A 82 0.78 4.05 11.09
CA SER A 82 -0.36 3.79 10.19
C SER A 82 -0.20 2.56 9.29
N PRO A 83 -0.04 1.32 9.86
CA PRO A 83 0.17 0.12 9.04
C PRO A 83 -0.94 -0.15 8.01
N GLY A 84 -2.19 0.20 8.34
CA GLY A 84 -3.32 0.07 7.42
C GLY A 84 -3.17 0.94 6.18
N GLU A 85 -2.78 2.20 6.35
CA GLU A 85 -2.52 3.13 5.23
C GLU A 85 -1.38 2.64 4.35
N LEU A 86 -0.34 2.09 4.96
CA LEU A 86 0.75 1.48 4.21
C LEU A 86 0.24 0.35 3.31
N MET A 87 -0.67 -0.52 3.80
CA MET A 87 -1.23 -1.59 2.97
C MET A 87 -2.00 -1.05 1.76
N MET A 88 -2.75 0.05 1.94
CA MET A 88 -3.46 0.69 0.83
C MET A 88 -2.49 1.31 -0.18
N SER A 89 -1.42 1.94 0.29
CA SER A 89 -0.37 2.51 -0.57
C SER A 89 0.39 1.42 -1.34
N LEU A 90 0.69 0.29 -0.70
CA LEU A 90 1.27 -0.88 -1.36
C LEU A 90 0.35 -1.42 -2.46
N ARG A 91 -0.96 -1.51 -2.23
CA ARG A 91 -1.91 -1.93 -3.28
C ARG A 91 -1.91 -0.99 -4.48
N ARG A 92 -1.95 0.33 -4.24
CA ARG A 92 -1.89 1.33 -5.33
C ARG A 92 -0.59 1.21 -6.11
N TYR A 93 0.53 1.03 -5.40
CA TYR A 93 1.82 0.81 -6.02
C TYR A 93 1.85 -0.49 -6.84
N LEU A 94 1.39 -1.61 -6.28
CA LEU A 94 1.35 -2.90 -6.96
C LEU A 94 0.44 -2.87 -8.20
N THR A 95 -0.73 -2.25 -8.10
CA THR A 95 -1.61 -2.03 -9.26
C THR A 95 -0.88 -1.28 -10.36
N ALA A 96 -0.17 -0.19 -10.02
CA ALA A 96 0.60 0.57 -10.99
C ALA A 96 1.81 -0.20 -11.54
N ALA A 97 2.44 -1.06 -10.74
CA ALA A 97 3.58 -1.88 -11.15
C ALA A 97 3.19 -3.02 -12.11
N TYR A 98 1.97 -3.58 -11.95
CA TYR A 98 1.44 -4.64 -12.82
C TYR A 98 0.72 -4.10 -14.07
N ASP A 99 0.38 -2.82 -14.07
CA ASP A 99 -0.30 -2.19 -15.19
C ASP A 99 0.66 -1.90 -16.35
N TRP A 100 0.61 -2.72 -17.37
CA TRP A 100 1.41 -2.57 -18.59
C TRP A 100 1.07 -1.31 -19.40
N THR A 101 -0.14 -0.74 -19.21
CA THR A 101 -0.59 0.50 -19.88
C THR A 101 -0.03 1.76 -19.21
N GLY A 102 0.38 1.68 -17.95
CA GLY A 102 0.83 2.81 -17.14
C GLY A 102 -0.28 3.78 -16.70
N LEU A 103 -1.54 3.52 -17.10
CA LEU A 103 -2.68 4.40 -16.85
C LEU A 103 -3.01 4.49 -15.36
N SER A 104 -2.97 3.38 -14.64
CA SER A 104 -3.24 3.34 -13.20
C SER A 104 -2.22 4.16 -12.41
N GLY A 105 -0.95 4.08 -12.78
CA GLY A 105 0.10 4.90 -12.16
C GLY A 105 -0.10 6.40 -12.35
N LEU A 106 -0.59 6.80 -13.53
CA LEU A 106 -0.92 8.19 -13.82
C LEU A 106 -2.12 8.68 -13.01
N LEU A 107 -3.18 7.88 -12.92
CA LEU A 107 -4.40 8.20 -12.16
C LEU A 107 -4.10 8.30 -10.66
N TYR A 108 -3.37 7.36 -10.07
CA TYR A 108 -3.06 7.38 -8.63
C TYR A 108 -2.15 8.53 -8.20
N LYS A 109 -1.32 9.08 -9.10
CA LYS A 109 -0.42 10.20 -8.80
C LYS A 109 -1.07 11.57 -8.93
N SER A 110 -2.20 11.67 -9.67
CA SER A 110 -2.82 12.96 -10.01
C SER A 110 -4.32 12.95 -9.70
N LEU A 111 -4.69 13.53 -8.56
CA LEU A 111 -6.09 13.68 -8.15
C LEU A 111 -6.97 14.38 -9.20
N PRO A 112 -6.56 15.54 -9.81
CA PRO A 112 -7.38 16.21 -10.80
C PRO A 112 -7.64 15.36 -12.04
N LEU A 113 -6.65 14.58 -12.48
CA LEU A 113 -6.81 13.69 -13.62
C LEU A 113 -7.80 12.56 -13.33
N THR A 114 -7.77 12.03 -12.12
CA THR A 114 -8.71 11.00 -11.66
C THR A 114 -10.14 11.53 -11.66
N ILE A 115 -10.36 12.76 -11.13
CA ILE A 115 -11.69 13.40 -11.14
C ILE A 115 -12.19 13.62 -12.57
N ILE A 116 -11.35 14.13 -13.46
CA ILE A 116 -11.71 14.34 -14.88
C ILE A 116 -12.09 13.01 -15.53
N ALA A 117 -11.32 11.94 -15.31
CA ALA A 117 -11.60 10.63 -15.86
C ALA A 117 -12.97 10.09 -15.38
N PHE A 118 -13.27 10.21 -14.09
CA PHE A 118 -14.58 9.81 -13.54
C PHE A 118 -15.74 10.62 -14.14
N VAL A 119 -15.58 11.95 -14.29
CA VAL A 119 -16.61 12.81 -14.89
C VAL A 119 -16.85 12.41 -16.35
N LEU A 120 -15.81 12.16 -17.12
CA LEU A 120 -15.93 11.74 -18.52
C LEU A 120 -16.63 10.38 -18.66
N ILE A 121 -16.27 9.41 -17.80
CA ILE A 121 -16.94 8.10 -17.78
C ILE A 121 -18.43 8.28 -17.43
N PHE A 122 -18.73 9.08 -16.40
CA PHE A 122 -20.12 9.34 -15.98
C PHE A 122 -20.96 9.99 -17.10
N LEU A 123 -20.41 11.01 -17.76
CA LEU A 123 -21.07 11.65 -18.91
C LEU A 123 -21.25 10.67 -20.08
N GLY A 124 -20.26 9.83 -20.34
CA GLY A 124 -20.35 8.77 -21.35
C GLY A 124 -21.49 7.79 -21.05
N VAL A 125 -21.61 7.33 -19.81
CA VAL A 125 -22.70 6.44 -19.40
C VAL A 125 -24.06 7.09 -19.59
N ILE A 126 -24.23 8.37 -19.23
CA ILE A 126 -25.51 9.10 -19.45
C ILE A 126 -25.81 9.26 -20.93
N ALA A 127 -24.82 9.51 -21.77
CA ALA A 127 -25.04 9.71 -23.23
C ALA A 127 -25.41 8.39 -23.94
N PHE A 128 -25.06 7.23 -23.38
CA PHE A 128 -25.38 5.91 -23.95
C PHE A 128 -26.59 5.23 -23.27
N ALA A 129 -27.10 5.79 -22.17
CA ALA A 129 -28.32 5.30 -21.49
C ALA A 129 -29.58 5.89 -22.07
#